data_6ac4f53d60d7e947aad853f3ed3d82d6
#
_entry.id   6ac4f53d60d7e947aad853f3ed3d82d6
#
_cell.length_a   1.000
_cell.length_b   1.000
_cell.length_c   1.000
_cell.angle_alpha   90.00
_cell.angle_beta   90.00
_cell.angle_gamma   90.00
#
_symmetry.space_group_name_H-M   'P 1'
#
loop_
_entity.id
_entity.type
_entity.pdbx_description
1 polymer ?
#
loop_
_entity_poly.entity_id
_entity_poly.type
_entity_poly.pdbx_seq_one_letter_code
_entity_poly.pdbx_strand_id
1 'polypeptide(L)'
;MRRYEVDVPIHHETDQERRGLHVFTGCAAGESEALAAAHNAYDRAVQHMSAGLPAPDDSSDGWAARGLRPDWVLDWHKATTKAWVNPNSLI
;
A
#
# COMPACT_ATOMS: atom_id res chain seq x y z
N MET A 1 15.89 -4.19 -10.11
CA MET A 1 14.65 -4.14 -9.31
C MET A 1 13.45 -4.51 -10.18
N ARG A 2 12.48 -5.14 -9.58
CA ARG A 2 11.22 -5.47 -10.24
C ARG A 2 10.10 -4.64 -9.65
N ARG A 3 9.04 -4.45 -10.42
CA ARG A 3 7.83 -3.82 -9.93
C ARG A 3 6.94 -4.85 -9.23
N TYR A 4 6.46 -4.50 -8.06
CA TYR A 4 5.60 -5.37 -7.25
C TYR A 4 4.28 -4.69 -6.92
N GLU A 5 3.29 -5.51 -6.64
CA GLU A 5 2.01 -5.09 -6.10
C GLU A 5 1.82 -5.72 -4.73
N VAL A 6 1.47 -4.91 -3.75
CA VAL A 6 1.14 -5.38 -2.39
C VAL A 6 -0.33 -5.08 -2.15
N ASP A 7 -1.12 -6.13 -1.96
CA ASP A 7 -2.56 -6.03 -1.72
C ASP A 7 -2.81 -6.25 -0.24
N VAL A 8 -3.38 -5.25 0.42
CA VAL A 8 -3.68 -5.30 1.86
C VAL A 8 -5.19 -5.27 2.05
N PRO A 9 -5.79 -6.33 2.60
CA PRO A 9 -7.21 -6.29 2.93
C PRO A 9 -7.51 -5.20 3.95
N ILE A 10 -8.61 -4.52 3.76
CA ILE A 10 -9.06 -3.47 4.68
C ILE A 10 -10.48 -3.76 5.15
N HIS A 11 -10.82 -3.26 6.32
CA HIS A 11 -12.18 -3.30 6.83
C HIS A 11 -12.50 -1.99 7.54
N HIS A 12 -13.80 -1.66 7.59
CA HIS A 12 -14.25 -0.48 8.30
C HIS A 12 -14.19 -0.74 9.81
N GLU A 13 -13.72 0.23 10.60
CA GLU A 13 -13.47 0.04 12.03
C GLU A 13 -14.74 -0.22 12.85
N THR A 14 -15.89 0.28 12.41
CA THR A 14 -17.17 0.11 13.12
C THR A 14 -18.15 -0.81 12.38
N ASP A 15 -17.98 -1.01 11.07
CA ASP A 15 -18.84 -1.87 10.27
C ASP A 15 -17.98 -2.93 9.59
N GLN A 16 -17.85 -4.07 10.26
CA GLN A 16 -16.98 -5.16 9.80
C GLN A 16 -17.44 -5.85 8.52
N GLU A 17 -18.68 -5.61 8.09
CA GLU A 17 -19.16 -6.11 6.81
C GLU A 17 -18.62 -5.29 5.63
N ARG A 18 -18.24 -4.05 5.88
CA ARG A 18 -17.63 -3.19 4.86
C ARG A 18 -16.16 -3.53 4.75
N ARG A 19 -15.79 -4.13 3.64
CA ARG A 19 -14.43 -4.60 3.38
C ARG A 19 -13.98 -4.14 2.01
N GLY A 20 -12.68 -4.11 1.83
CA GLY A 20 -12.08 -3.73 0.58
C GLY A 20 -10.63 -4.17 0.48
N LEU A 21 -9.92 -3.58 -0.45
CA LEU A 21 -8.52 -3.89 -0.70
C LEU A 21 -7.78 -2.58 -0.96
N HIS A 22 -6.67 -2.39 -0.26
CA HIS A 22 -5.78 -1.26 -0.52
C HIS A 22 -4.56 -1.80 -1.26
N VAL A 23 -4.31 -1.25 -2.44
CA VAL A 23 -3.26 -1.73 -3.34
C VAL A 23 -2.12 -0.74 -3.36
N PHE A 24 -0.91 -1.24 -3.08
CA PHE A 24 0.33 -0.48 -3.21
C PHE A 24 1.13 -1.04 -4.38
N THR A 25 1.80 -0.18 -5.12
CA THR A 25 2.73 -0.60 -6.17
C THR A 25 4.04 0.15 -6.06
N GLY A 26 5.12 -0.48 -6.49
CA GLY A 26 6.44 0.13 -6.49
C GLY A 26 7.50 -0.89 -6.88
N CYS A 27 8.75 -0.45 -6.89
CA CYS A 27 9.89 -1.29 -7.23
C CYS A 27 10.62 -1.75 -5.97
N ALA A 28 11.06 -2.99 -5.97
CA ALA A 28 11.83 -3.58 -4.87
C ALA A 28 12.71 -4.71 -5.40
N ALA A 29 13.65 -5.15 -4.59
CA ALA A 29 14.53 -6.25 -4.96
C ALA A 29 13.86 -7.62 -4.80
N GLY A 30 12.83 -7.71 -3.94
CA GLY A 30 12.10 -8.95 -3.70
C GLY A 30 10.79 -8.70 -2.96
N GLU A 31 10.03 -9.76 -2.74
CA GLU A 31 8.70 -9.67 -2.13
C GLU A 31 8.75 -9.14 -0.70
N SER A 32 9.71 -9.58 0.12
CA SER A 32 9.85 -9.10 1.49
C SER A 32 10.13 -7.60 1.55
N GLU A 33 10.99 -7.11 0.67
CA GLU A 33 11.31 -5.69 0.58
C GLU A 33 10.11 -4.89 0.07
N ALA A 34 9.35 -5.44 -0.87
CA ALA A 34 8.14 -4.81 -1.39
C ALA A 34 7.11 -4.61 -0.27
N LEU A 35 6.88 -5.65 0.54
CA LEU A 35 5.94 -5.57 1.66
C LEU A 35 6.40 -4.53 2.69
N ALA A 36 7.69 -4.53 3.03
CA ALA A 36 8.25 -3.55 3.97
C ALA A 36 8.14 -2.13 3.42
N ALA A 37 8.40 -1.93 2.12
CA ALA A 37 8.31 -0.62 1.48
C ALA A 37 6.88 -0.09 1.47
N ALA A 38 5.91 -0.95 1.20
CA ALA A 38 4.48 -0.59 1.23
C ALA A 38 4.07 -0.16 2.65
N HIS A 39 4.46 -0.94 3.65
CA HIS A 39 4.14 -0.65 5.05
C HIS A 39 4.78 0.68 5.50
N ASN A 40 6.04 0.91 5.12
CA ASN A 40 6.72 2.17 5.45
C ASN A 40 6.06 3.38 4.77
N ALA A 41 5.60 3.23 3.53
CA ALA A 41 4.88 4.29 2.83
C ALA A 41 3.57 4.62 3.55
N TYR A 42 2.85 3.61 4.00
CA TYR A 42 1.64 3.79 4.79
C TYR A 42 1.91 4.52 6.10
N ASP A 43 2.92 4.08 6.85
CA ASP A 43 3.27 4.69 8.14
C ASP A 43 3.64 6.17 7.98
N ARG A 44 4.40 6.52 6.95
CA ARG A 44 4.74 7.92 6.67
C ARG A 44 3.51 8.76 6.35
N ALA A 45 2.60 8.22 5.56
CA ALA A 45 1.37 8.93 5.21
C ALA A 45 0.49 9.16 6.43
N VAL A 46 0.38 8.17 7.31
CA VAL A 46 -0.37 8.29 8.57
C VAL A 46 0.26 9.35 9.48
N GLN A 47 1.58 9.37 9.60
CA GLN A 47 2.29 10.38 10.39
C GLN A 47 2.04 11.79 9.87
N HIS A 48 2.08 11.99 8.55
CA HIS A 48 1.79 13.28 7.93
C HIS A 48 0.35 13.70 8.19
N MET A 49 -0.58 12.79 8.04
CA MET A 49 -2.00 13.08 8.27
C MET A 49 -2.25 13.47 9.74
N SER A 50 -1.65 12.77 10.70
CA SER A 50 -1.78 13.05 12.13
C SER A 50 -1.17 14.41 12.50
N ALA A 51 -0.12 14.84 11.79
CA ALA A 51 0.52 16.13 12.00
C ALA A 51 -0.15 17.28 11.24
N GLY A 52 -1.21 16.99 10.46
CA GLY A 52 -1.88 18.00 9.63
C GLY A 52 -1.06 18.44 8.43
N LEU A 53 -0.07 17.66 8.03
CA LEU A 53 0.77 17.94 6.88
C LEU A 53 0.18 17.34 5.60
N PRO A 54 0.53 17.91 4.41
CA PRO A 54 0.13 17.25 3.16
C PRO A 54 0.76 15.88 3.02
N ALA A 55 0.18 15.04 2.16
CA ALA A 55 0.73 13.71 1.89
C ALA A 55 2.19 13.83 1.44
N PRO A 56 3.07 12.90 1.88
CA PRO A 56 4.47 12.93 1.45
C PRO A 56 4.58 12.70 -0.05
N ASP A 57 5.63 13.26 -0.65
CA ASP A 57 5.92 13.02 -2.06
C ASP A 57 6.20 11.55 -2.32
N ASP A 58 5.91 11.09 -3.54
CA ASP A 58 6.20 9.73 -3.94
C ASP A 58 7.72 9.48 -3.83
N SER A 59 8.09 8.31 -3.32
CA SER A 59 9.49 7.91 -3.30
C SER A 59 9.96 7.59 -4.73
N SER A 60 11.27 7.61 -4.94
CA SER A 60 11.85 7.33 -6.26
C SER A 60 11.53 5.92 -6.78
N ASP A 61 11.21 4.99 -5.89
CA ASP A 61 10.82 3.61 -6.23
C ASP A 61 9.31 3.44 -6.43
N GLY A 62 8.54 4.51 -6.32
CA GLY A 62 7.11 4.53 -6.61
C GLY A 62 6.19 4.23 -5.44
N TRP A 63 6.74 3.85 -4.29
CA TRP A 63 5.90 3.51 -3.14
C TRP A 63 5.28 4.76 -2.50
N ALA A 64 3.96 4.76 -2.43
CA ALA A 64 3.18 5.83 -1.81
C ALA A 64 1.86 5.29 -1.30
N ALA A 65 1.35 5.86 -0.22
CA ALA A 65 0.01 5.55 0.29
C ALA A 65 -0.91 6.70 -0.09
N ARG A 66 -1.93 6.40 -0.89
CA ARG A 66 -2.90 7.38 -1.38
C ARG A 66 -4.30 6.97 -0.97
N GLY A 67 -5.17 7.93 -0.79
CA GLY A 67 -6.57 7.67 -0.49
C GLY A 67 -6.79 7.08 0.89
N LEU A 68 -5.93 7.40 1.85
CA LEU A 68 -6.09 6.93 3.22
C LEU A 68 -7.37 7.46 3.83
N ARG A 69 -8.07 6.58 4.53
CA ARG A 69 -9.30 6.92 5.25
C ARG A 69 -9.11 6.57 6.73
N PRO A 70 -9.33 7.52 7.65
CA PRO A 70 -9.07 7.28 9.08
C PRO A 70 -9.97 6.23 9.72
N ASP A 71 -11.13 5.95 9.11
CA ASP A 71 -12.11 4.98 9.62
C ASP A 71 -11.93 3.58 9.04
N TRP A 72 -10.84 3.33 8.27
CA TRP A 72 -10.52 2.03 7.71
C TRP A 72 -9.22 1.49 8.32
N VAL A 73 -9.22 0.18 8.58
CA VAL A 73 -8.08 -0.54 9.17
C VAL A 73 -7.46 -1.45 8.12
N LEU A 74 -6.13 -1.38 8.00
CA LEU A 74 -5.37 -2.24 7.10
C LEU A 74 -4.92 -3.51 7.83
N ASP A 75 -5.26 -4.66 7.26
CA ASP A 75 -4.92 -5.97 7.82
C ASP A 75 -3.58 -6.46 7.24
N TRP A 76 -2.49 -5.87 7.70
CA TRP A 76 -1.15 -6.15 7.18
C TRP A 76 -0.76 -7.62 7.27
N HIS A 77 -1.25 -8.34 8.27
CA HIS A 77 -0.97 -9.76 8.43
C HIS A 77 -1.61 -10.64 7.35
N LYS A 78 -2.57 -10.09 6.61
CA LYS A 78 -3.22 -10.76 5.48
C LYS A 78 -2.75 -10.22 4.14
N ALA A 79 -1.76 -9.33 4.14
CA ALA A 79 -1.24 -8.75 2.92
C ALA A 79 -0.60 -9.81 2.02
N THR A 80 -0.80 -9.66 0.72
CA THR A 80 -0.18 -10.52 -0.29
C THR A 80 0.69 -9.68 -1.20
N THR A 81 1.81 -10.24 -1.62
CA THR A 81 2.76 -9.56 -2.50
C THR A 81 2.96 -10.40 -3.76
N LYS A 82 2.90 -9.74 -4.91
CA LYS A 82 3.14 -10.41 -6.19
C LYS A 82 3.87 -9.48 -7.14
N ALA A 83 4.59 -10.06 -8.11
CA ALA A 83 5.21 -9.28 -9.16
C ALA A 83 4.12 -8.63 -10.01
N TRP A 84 4.25 -7.31 -10.22
CA TRP A 84 3.29 -6.60 -11.06
C TRP A 84 3.56 -6.94 -12.52
N VAL A 85 2.52 -7.33 -13.24
CA VAL A 85 2.60 -7.66 -14.65
C VAL A 85 1.73 -6.67 -15.43
N ASN A 86 2.34 -6.01 -16.42
CA ASN A 86 1.58 -5.14 -17.30
C ASN A 86 0.73 -6.01 -18.24
N PRO A 87 -0.61 -5.89 -18.20
CA PRO A 87 -1.48 -6.71 -19.04
C PRO A 87 -1.16 -6.59 -20.53
N ASN A 88 -0.68 -5.44 -20.98
CA ASN A 88 -0.32 -5.22 -22.36
C ASN A 88 0.91 -6.00 -22.83
N SER A 89 1.75 -6.44 -21.88
CA SER A 89 2.94 -7.22 -22.22
C SER A 89 2.68 -8.72 -22.33
N LEU A 90 1.46 -9.15 -22.06
CA LEU A 90 1.05 -10.56 -22.16
C LEU A 90 0.51 -10.94 -23.55
N ILE A 91 0.47 -9.98 -24.44
CA ILE A 91 -0.06 -10.17 -25.79
C ILE A 91 1.04 -10.66 -26.73
#